data_fc4ac065ba56a28a85f5de269ed67324
#
_entry.id   fc4ac065ba56a28a85f5de269ed67324
#
_cell.length_a   1.000
_cell.length_b   1.000
_cell.length_c   1.000
_cell.angle_alpha   90.00
_cell.angle_beta   90.00
_cell.angle_gamma   90.00
#
_symmetry.space_group_name_H-M   'P 1'
#
loop_
_entity.id
_entity.type
_entity.pdbx_description
1 polymer ?
#
loop_
_entity_poly.entity_id
_entity_poly.type
_entity_poly.pdbx_seq_one_letter_code
_entity_poly.pdbx_strand_id
1 'polypeptide(L)'
;MLEVHSDPYKFQKLAFGCMMSKKGEDYHEGGFYVLDQNDNKIDIEENLDIGDYAVICCTVLHGVDPVDPKTTLDWNSSQGRWFLSTFSNESNYTPDETRHTVYSVKLN
;
A
#
# COMPACT_ATOMS: atom_id res chain seq x y z
N MET A 1 -4.41 10.69 5.82
CA MET A 1 -5.68 10.05 5.43
C MET A 1 -5.76 10.04 3.91
N LEU A 2 -6.18 8.94 3.34
CA LEU A 2 -6.44 8.79 1.92
C LEU A 2 -7.84 8.20 1.77
N GLU A 3 -8.74 8.93 1.11
CA GLU A 3 -10.12 8.48 0.91
C GLU A 3 -10.19 7.22 0.04
N VAL A 4 -11.34 6.53 0.11
CA VAL A 4 -11.59 5.32 -0.70
C VAL A 4 -11.48 5.65 -2.19
N HIS A 5 -10.66 4.91 -2.89
CA HIS A 5 -10.44 5.03 -4.33
C HIS A 5 -9.95 3.70 -4.91
N SER A 6 -9.85 3.64 -6.23
CA SER A 6 -9.10 2.64 -6.96
C SER A 6 -8.12 3.34 -7.90
N ASP A 7 -7.00 2.71 -8.17
CA ASP A 7 -6.00 3.26 -9.06
C ASP A 7 -6.28 2.89 -10.53
N PRO A 8 -5.86 3.72 -11.50
CA PRO A 8 -6.12 3.49 -12.91
C PRO A 8 -5.30 2.29 -13.43
N TYR A 9 -5.96 1.16 -13.64
CA TYR A 9 -5.35 -0.09 -14.11
C TYR A 9 -4.51 0.05 -15.39
N LYS A 10 -4.79 1.03 -16.22
CA LYS A 10 -4.04 1.28 -17.45
C LYS A 10 -2.56 1.54 -17.16
N PHE A 11 -2.26 2.24 -16.08
CA PHE A 11 -0.90 2.70 -15.76
C PHE A 11 -0.29 1.95 -14.58
N GLN A 12 -1.12 1.49 -13.66
CA GLN A 12 -0.71 0.86 -12.41
C GLN A 12 -1.41 -0.49 -12.26
N LYS A 13 -0.63 -1.57 -12.15
CA LYS A 13 -1.18 -2.94 -12.08
C LYS A 13 -1.26 -3.44 -10.65
N LEU A 14 -0.19 -3.27 -9.91
CA LEU A 14 -0.06 -3.71 -8.52
C LEU A 14 0.48 -2.59 -7.65
N ALA A 15 -0.03 -2.50 -6.45
CA ALA A 15 0.53 -1.69 -5.37
C ALA A 15 1.09 -2.64 -4.31
N PHE A 16 2.29 -2.33 -3.83
CA PHE A 16 2.97 -3.10 -2.80
C PHE A 16 3.25 -2.18 -1.63
N GLY A 17 3.10 -2.69 -0.44
CA GLY A 17 3.46 -1.97 0.76
C GLY A 17 4.23 -2.84 1.73
N CYS A 18 5.39 -2.37 2.18
CA CYS A 18 6.17 -3.01 3.22
C CYS A 18 5.87 -2.34 4.56
N MET A 19 5.52 -3.14 5.55
CA MET A 19 5.36 -2.67 6.91
C MET A 19 6.72 -2.37 7.53
N MET A 20 6.92 -1.13 7.97
CA MET A 20 8.12 -0.68 8.69
C MET A 20 7.80 -0.34 10.14
N SER A 21 6.56 -0.58 10.57
CA SER A 21 6.03 -0.43 11.91
C SER A 21 4.95 -1.48 12.15
N LYS A 22 4.61 -1.74 13.40
CA LYS A 22 3.64 -2.77 13.77
C LYS A 22 2.42 -2.17 14.43
N LYS A 23 1.24 -2.50 13.93
CA LYS A 23 -0.02 -2.14 14.55
C LYS A 23 -0.18 -2.83 15.90
N GLY A 24 -0.64 -2.08 16.90
CA GLY A 24 -0.72 -2.55 18.29
C GLY A 24 0.55 -2.29 19.11
N GLU A 25 1.68 -1.96 18.47
CA GLU A 25 2.94 -1.60 19.14
C GLU A 25 3.34 -0.15 18.85
N ASP A 26 3.52 0.20 17.58
CA ASP A 26 3.98 1.52 17.15
C ASP A 26 2.82 2.51 16.94
N TYR A 27 1.64 2.02 16.61
CA TYR A 27 0.38 2.75 16.47
C TYR A 27 -0.79 1.79 16.73
N HIS A 28 -2.01 2.32 16.97
CA HIS A 28 -3.14 1.49 17.41
C HIS A 28 -4.36 1.59 16.49
N GLU A 29 -4.67 2.76 15.97
CA GLU A 29 -5.85 3.00 15.13
C GLU A 29 -5.46 3.41 13.72
N GLY A 30 -6.34 3.12 12.76
CA GLY A 30 -6.19 3.53 11.35
C GLY A 30 -5.25 2.63 10.55
N GLY A 31 -4.75 3.16 9.44
CA GLY A 31 -3.89 2.43 8.51
C GLY A 31 -4.60 1.99 7.24
N PHE A 32 -3.96 1.13 6.49
CA PHE A 32 -4.38 0.70 5.17
C PHE A 32 -5.49 -0.35 5.24
N TYR A 33 -6.54 -0.12 4.47
CA TYR A 33 -7.67 -1.03 4.35
C TYR A 33 -8.10 -1.23 2.90
N VAL A 34 -8.76 -2.32 2.63
CA VAL A 34 -9.48 -2.60 1.37
C VAL A 34 -10.98 -2.76 1.67
N LEU A 35 -11.81 -2.62 0.64
CA LEU A 35 -13.23 -2.95 0.74
C LEU A 35 -13.51 -4.32 0.13
N ASP A 36 -14.34 -5.09 0.81
CA ASP A 36 -14.90 -6.33 0.26
C ASP A 36 -16.08 -6.05 -0.71
N GLN A 37 -16.69 -7.11 -1.23
CA GLN A 37 -17.82 -7.02 -2.16
C GLN A 37 -19.11 -6.43 -1.55
N ASN A 38 -19.15 -6.29 -0.22
CA ASN A 38 -20.26 -5.74 0.54
C ASN A 38 -19.93 -4.36 1.14
N ASP A 39 -18.86 -3.71 0.64
CA ASP A 39 -18.33 -2.44 1.13
C ASP A 39 -17.86 -2.46 2.60
N ASN A 40 -17.59 -3.64 3.16
CA ASN A 40 -16.98 -3.72 4.48
C ASN A 40 -15.48 -3.46 4.41
N LYS A 41 -14.97 -2.66 5.35
CA LYS A 41 -13.54 -2.45 5.50
C LYS A 41 -12.86 -3.71 6.03
N ILE A 42 -11.80 -4.11 5.37
CA ILE A 42 -10.86 -5.15 5.82
C ILE A 42 -9.54 -4.45 6.13
N ASP A 43 -9.18 -4.42 7.41
CA ASP A 43 -7.89 -3.90 7.86
C ASP A 43 -6.77 -4.84 7.39
N ILE A 44 -5.87 -4.33 6.56
CA ILE A 44 -4.77 -5.12 6.01
C ILE A 44 -3.62 -5.24 7.01
N GLU A 45 -3.46 -4.25 7.88
CA GLU A 45 -2.30 -4.13 8.76
C GLU A 45 -2.46 -4.86 10.10
N GLU A 46 -3.67 -5.30 10.44
CA GLU A 46 -3.95 -5.92 11.73
C GLU A 46 -3.12 -7.19 12.02
N ASN A 47 -2.79 -7.95 10.97
CA ASN A 47 -2.07 -9.22 11.09
C ASN A 47 -0.69 -9.20 10.44
N LEU A 48 -0.18 -8.02 10.07
CA LEU A 48 1.14 -7.87 9.46
C LEU A 48 2.18 -7.50 10.52
N ASP A 49 3.38 -8.02 10.34
CA ASP A 49 4.55 -7.68 11.16
C ASP A 49 5.53 -6.82 10.35
N ILE A 50 6.53 -6.25 11.02
CA ILE A 50 7.60 -5.48 10.39
C ILE A 50 8.32 -6.37 9.36
N GLY A 51 8.44 -5.86 8.14
CA GLY A 51 9.03 -6.58 7.01
C GLY A 51 8.03 -7.35 6.14
N ASP A 52 6.78 -7.49 6.59
CA ASP A 52 5.72 -8.09 5.78
C ASP A 52 5.27 -7.16 4.64
N TYR A 53 4.86 -7.76 3.54
CA TYR A 53 4.35 -7.05 2.38
C TYR A 53 2.85 -7.29 2.21
N ALA A 54 2.11 -6.19 2.05
CA ALA A 54 0.78 -6.22 1.47
C ALA A 54 0.87 -5.99 -0.04
N VAL A 55 0.22 -6.82 -0.83
CA VAL A 55 0.14 -6.68 -2.28
C VAL A 55 -1.32 -6.65 -2.69
N ILE A 56 -1.72 -5.60 -3.39
CA ILE A 56 -3.08 -5.48 -3.91
C ILE A 56 -3.08 -5.23 -5.42
N CYS A 57 -4.13 -5.69 -6.09
CA CYS A 57 -4.46 -5.21 -7.41
C CYS A 57 -5.01 -3.78 -7.30
N CYS A 58 -4.50 -2.87 -8.10
CA CYS A 58 -4.85 -1.44 -8.03
C CYS A 58 -6.34 -1.15 -8.30
N THR A 59 -7.09 -2.08 -8.90
CA THR A 59 -8.54 -1.97 -9.11
C THR A 59 -9.38 -2.26 -7.86
N VAL A 60 -8.79 -2.83 -6.81
CA VAL A 60 -9.48 -3.03 -5.53
C VAL A 60 -9.69 -1.68 -4.86
N LEU A 61 -10.91 -1.43 -4.39
CA LEU A 61 -11.21 -0.23 -3.62
C LEU A 61 -10.45 -0.27 -2.30
N HIS A 62 -9.67 0.77 -2.04
CA HIS A 62 -8.81 0.85 -0.88
C HIS A 62 -8.67 2.29 -0.36
N GLY A 63 -8.12 2.45 0.81
CA GLY A 63 -7.86 3.74 1.41
C GLY A 63 -6.95 3.62 2.64
N VAL A 64 -6.68 4.76 3.27
CA VAL A 64 -5.89 4.83 4.51
C VAL A 64 -6.65 5.67 5.53
N ASP A 65 -7.11 5.03 6.59
CA ASP A 65 -7.74 5.73 7.71
C ASP A 65 -6.70 6.53 8.52
N PRO A 66 -7.12 7.63 9.16
CA PRO A 66 -6.25 8.40 10.03
C PRO A 66 -5.59 7.52 11.11
N VAL A 67 -4.29 7.66 11.25
CA VAL A 67 -3.52 6.92 12.27
C VAL A 67 -3.63 7.66 13.60
N ASP A 68 -4.03 6.93 14.65
CA ASP A 68 -4.16 7.42 16.02
C ASP A 68 -4.75 8.85 16.11
N PRO A 69 -5.96 9.10 15.56
CA PRO A 69 -6.46 10.46 15.31
C PRO A 69 -6.68 11.28 16.58
N LYS A 70 -6.69 10.65 17.75
CA LYS A 70 -6.83 11.31 19.06
C LYS A 70 -5.49 11.64 19.72
N THR A 71 -4.39 11.18 19.13
CA THR A 71 -3.04 11.42 19.66
C THR A 71 -2.53 12.77 19.14
N THR A 72 -1.92 13.55 20.02
CA THR A 72 -1.28 14.81 19.62
C THR A 72 -0.04 14.51 18.77
N LEU A 73 0.04 15.16 17.63
CA LEU A 73 1.19 15.02 16.73
C LEU A 73 2.46 15.59 17.39
N ASP A 74 3.49 14.75 17.47
CA ASP A 74 4.84 15.11 17.92
C ASP A 74 5.86 14.88 16.80
N TRP A 75 6.35 15.98 16.23
CA TRP A 75 7.35 15.95 15.15
C TRP A 75 8.73 15.46 15.57
N ASN A 76 9.00 15.36 16.86
CA ASN A 76 10.27 14.86 17.40
C ASN A 76 10.22 13.36 17.70
N SER A 77 9.05 12.74 17.60
CA SER A 77 8.86 11.30 17.81
C SER A 77 9.03 10.54 16.50
N SER A 78 9.73 9.41 16.57
CA SER A 78 9.77 8.40 15.50
C SER A 78 8.65 7.36 15.62
N GLN A 79 7.87 7.41 16.70
CA GLN A 79 6.74 6.51 16.92
C GLN A 79 5.60 6.84 15.96
N GLY A 80 4.89 5.83 15.48
CA GLY A 80 3.79 5.98 14.56
C GLY A 80 3.84 4.95 13.42
N ARG A 81 2.99 5.15 12.43
CA ARG A 81 2.90 4.27 11.27
C ARG A 81 3.95 4.63 10.21
N TRP A 82 4.85 3.70 9.97
CA TRP A 82 5.82 3.75 8.88
C TRP A 82 5.50 2.66 7.85
N PHE A 83 5.36 3.07 6.61
CA PHE A 83 4.94 2.20 5.52
C PHE A 83 5.66 2.61 4.23
N LEU A 84 6.33 1.67 3.58
CA LEU A 84 6.99 1.89 2.31
C LEU A 84 6.08 1.46 1.17
N SER A 85 5.48 2.42 0.47
CA SER A 85 4.68 2.18 -0.73
C SER A 85 5.55 2.09 -1.97
N THR A 86 5.29 1.09 -2.80
CA THR A 86 5.85 0.93 -4.13
C THR A 86 4.76 0.57 -5.12
N PHE A 87 4.93 0.99 -6.37
CA PHE A 87 3.94 0.81 -7.42
C PHE A 87 4.60 0.27 -8.69
N SER A 88 3.91 -0.63 -9.37
CA SER A 88 4.28 -1.00 -10.73
C SER A 88 3.58 -0.06 -11.71
N ASN A 89 4.34 0.73 -12.44
CA ASN A 89 3.81 1.66 -13.44
C ASN A 89 4.33 1.33 -14.83
N GLU A 90 3.48 1.51 -15.84
CA GLU A 90 3.97 1.59 -17.21
C GLU A 90 4.69 2.92 -17.42
N SER A 91 5.85 2.88 -18.09
CA SER A 91 6.64 4.06 -18.42
C SER A 91 6.68 4.28 -19.92
N ASN A 92 6.33 5.49 -20.35
CA ASN A 92 6.50 5.92 -21.74
C ASN A 92 7.96 6.30 -22.08
N TYR A 93 8.82 6.36 -21.06
CA TYR A 93 10.24 6.69 -21.23
C TYR A 93 11.11 5.48 -21.59
N THR A 94 10.57 4.26 -21.46
CA THR A 94 11.31 3.05 -21.83
C THR A 94 11.12 2.80 -23.32
N PRO A 95 12.19 2.74 -24.13
CA PRO A 95 12.11 2.35 -25.53
C PRO A 95 11.41 0.99 -25.68
N ASP A 96 10.66 0.79 -26.76
CA ASP A 96 9.89 -0.45 -26.99
C ASP A 96 10.76 -1.71 -26.93
N GLU A 97 11.99 -1.64 -27.38
CA GLU A 97 12.98 -2.72 -27.30
C GLU A 97 13.29 -3.13 -25.84
N THR A 98 13.36 -2.17 -24.93
CA THR A 98 13.60 -2.43 -23.50
C THR A 98 12.36 -2.99 -22.82
N ARG A 99 11.16 -2.61 -23.26
CA ARG A 99 9.91 -3.18 -22.76
C ARG A 99 9.83 -4.68 -23.02
N HIS A 100 10.18 -5.12 -24.21
CA HIS A 100 10.18 -6.55 -24.56
C HIS A 100 11.18 -7.35 -23.71
N THR A 101 12.31 -6.77 -23.38
CA THR A 101 13.32 -7.43 -22.52
C THR A 101 12.85 -7.60 -21.08
N VAL A 102 12.14 -6.62 -20.52
CA VAL A 102 11.60 -6.69 -19.16
C VAL A 102 10.47 -7.72 -19.02
N TYR A 103 9.62 -7.86 -20.02
CA TYR A 103 8.54 -8.85 -20.02
C TYR A 103 8.99 -10.26 -20.40
N SER A 104 10.20 -10.43 -20.89
CA SER A 104 10.75 -11.74 -21.29
C SER A 104 11.50 -12.48 -20.17
N VAL A 105 11.54 -11.94 -18.95
CA VAL A 105 12.05 -12.67 -17.79
C VAL A 105 11.10 -13.84 -17.51
N LYS A 106 11.43 -15.01 -18.07
CA LYS A 106 10.79 -16.26 -17.67
C LYS A 106 11.19 -16.53 -16.24
N LEU A 107 10.22 -16.45 -15.32
CA LEU A 107 10.36 -17.08 -14.03
C LEU A 107 10.43 -18.59 -14.26
N ASN A 108 11.60 -19.13 -14.14
CA ASN A 108 11.80 -20.59 -14.13
C ASN A 108 11.35 -21.14 -12.79
#